data_1a8effd80542ab275fbce2fff78935e8
#
_entry.id   1a8effd80542ab275fbce2fff78935e8
#
_cell.length_a   1.000
_cell.length_b   1.000
_cell.length_c   1.000
_cell.angle_alpha   90.00
_cell.angle_beta   90.00
_cell.angle_gamma   90.00
#
_symmetry.space_group_name_H-M   'P 1'
#
loop_
_entity.id
_entity.type
_entity.pdbx_description
1 polymer ?
#
loop_
_entity_poly.entity_id
_entity_poly.type
_entity_poly.pdbx_seq_one_letter_code
_entity_poly.pdbx_strand_id
1 'polypeptide(L)'
;MGTSEYIMFVDETNKTNKSENFCLAGLIMKRFDYEKIIIPKVNKLKKKYFGDTNIILHYSKMKKPRNEYSFLNDQITRNNFYMDLMKIFRENTMTVLAVYFNKNHMKELYSECTISDYNVAFKFLIENFMHFLKENDGDGMIIVESRSFNENSNLQYTFNNYVYNGSELFSEKEVDRLKCLGFIVKNDNCVGLQMVDFIPSTIVRIVEKTPDKFSIQKTIGSKVYYVNTKYQNMIGIKNMLGEENKQDEKDTSEKL
;
A
#
# COMPACT_ATOMS: atom_id res chain seq x y z
N MET A 1 15.28 16.35 19.94
CA MET A 1 15.49 15.61 18.68
C MET A 1 14.29 15.92 17.82
N GLY A 2 14.47 16.28 16.54
CA GLY A 2 13.32 16.52 15.64
C GLY A 2 12.58 15.21 15.37
N THR A 3 11.25 15.28 15.20
CA THR A 3 10.42 14.15 14.79
C THR A 3 10.86 13.62 13.43
N SER A 4 10.79 12.30 13.24
CA SER A 4 11.10 11.69 11.93
C SER A 4 9.97 11.99 10.93
N GLU A 5 10.32 12.45 9.72
CA GLU A 5 9.35 12.68 8.64
C GLU A 5 9.17 11.41 7.78
N TYR A 6 7.93 10.98 7.61
CA TYR A 6 7.56 9.82 6.80
C TYR A 6 6.65 10.23 5.63
N ILE A 7 6.78 9.51 4.53
CA ILE A 7 5.88 9.61 3.38
C ILE A 7 5.23 8.25 3.19
N MET A 8 3.91 8.22 3.09
CA MET A 8 3.13 7.06 2.66
C MET A 8 2.62 7.29 1.24
N PHE A 9 3.08 6.51 0.28
CA PHE A 9 2.55 6.46 -1.08
C PHE A 9 1.45 5.42 -1.15
N VAL A 10 0.32 5.76 -1.76
CA VAL A 10 -0.88 4.92 -1.76
C VAL A 10 -1.32 4.59 -3.17
N ASP A 11 -1.66 3.32 -3.41
CA ASP A 11 -2.25 2.83 -4.65
C ASP A 11 -3.23 1.68 -4.36
N GLU A 12 -4.08 1.34 -5.33
CA GLU A 12 -5.07 0.28 -5.21
C GLU A 12 -4.98 -0.78 -6.31
N THR A 13 -5.67 -1.90 -6.08
CA THR A 13 -5.90 -2.87 -7.15
C THR A 13 -6.76 -2.27 -8.25
N ASN A 14 -6.44 -2.58 -9.52
CA ASN A 14 -7.20 -2.09 -10.67
C ASN A 14 -8.71 -2.29 -10.50
N LYS A 15 -9.47 -1.22 -10.73
CA LYS A 15 -10.93 -1.15 -10.71
C LYS A 15 -11.55 -1.91 -11.91
N THR A 16 -11.23 -3.18 -12.12
CA THR A 16 -12.05 -3.96 -13.05
C THR A 16 -13.27 -4.43 -12.29
N ASN A 17 -14.47 -4.19 -12.83
CA ASN A 17 -15.74 -4.70 -12.29
C ASN A 17 -15.78 -6.25 -12.17
N LYS A 18 -14.72 -6.93 -12.62
CA LYS A 18 -14.56 -8.39 -12.61
C LYS A 18 -13.79 -8.91 -11.39
N SER A 19 -13.10 -8.07 -10.63
CA SER A 19 -12.43 -8.52 -9.40
C SER A 19 -13.36 -8.27 -8.22
N GLU A 20 -13.75 -9.34 -7.56
CA GLU A 20 -14.51 -9.26 -6.31
C GLU A 20 -13.70 -8.71 -5.17
N ASN A 21 -12.37 -8.80 -5.25
CA ASN A 21 -11.46 -8.39 -4.20
C ASN A 21 -10.88 -7.00 -4.48
N PHE A 22 -10.87 -6.17 -3.44
CA PHE A 22 -10.28 -4.85 -3.43
C PHE A 22 -9.13 -4.80 -2.43
N CYS A 23 -8.05 -4.13 -2.80
CA CYS A 23 -6.94 -3.83 -1.91
C CYS A 23 -6.48 -2.39 -2.13
N LEU A 24 -6.40 -1.63 -1.05
CA LEU A 24 -5.71 -0.35 -0.98
C LEU A 24 -4.46 -0.55 -0.14
N ALA A 25 -3.30 -0.14 -0.65
CA ALA A 25 -2.04 -0.31 0.06
C ALA A 25 -1.22 0.98 0.12
N GLY A 26 -0.51 1.15 1.23
CA GLY A 26 0.43 2.21 1.48
C GLY A 26 1.86 1.67 1.58
N LEU A 27 2.82 2.36 0.97
CA LEU A 27 4.24 2.14 1.11
C LEU A 27 4.86 3.31 1.86
N ILE A 28 5.35 3.06 3.07
CA ILE A 28 5.91 4.06 3.97
C ILE A 28 7.43 4.04 3.90
N MET A 29 8.01 5.22 3.82
CA MET A 29 9.46 5.45 3.87
C MET A 29 9.76 6.72 4.66
N LYS A 30 10.94 6.81 5.30
CA LYS A 30 11.45 8.10 5.76
C LYS A 30 11.67 9.00 4.55
N ARG A 31 11.27 10.28 4.66
CA ARG A 31 11.43 11.27 3.59
C ARG A 31 12.86 11.35 3.09
N PHE A 32 13.83 11.42 4.02
CA PHE A 32 15.24 11.44 3.68
C PHE A 32 15.68 10.21 2.86
N ASP A 33 15.28 9.00 3.28
CA ASP A 33 15.64 7.76 2.57
C ASP A 33 15.01 7.73 1.18
N TYR A 34 13.75 8.17 1.07
CA TYR A 34 13.08 8.28 -0.23
C TYR A 34 13.84 9.18 -1.20
N GLU A 35 14.17 10.40 -0.77
CA GLU A 35 14.82 11.39 -1.62
C GLU A 35 16.27 11.02 -1.95
N LYS A 36 17.06 10.58 -0.96
CA LYS A 36 18.51 10.39 -1.09
C LYS A 36 18.94 8.98 -1.48
N ILE A 37 18.10 7.98 -1.26
CA ILE A 37 18.46 6.57 -1.48
C ILE A 37 17.55 5.93 -2.54
N ILE A 38 16.24 6.02 -2.37
CA ILE A 38 15.30 5.25 -3.19
C ILE A 38 15.20 5.81 -4.60
N ILE A 39 14.97 7.12 -4.74
CA ILE A 39 14.92 7.77 -6.07
C ILE A 39 16.19 7.47 -6.89
N PRO A 40 17.42 7.66 -6.38
CA PRO A 40 18.63 7.31 -7.12
C PRO A 40 18.73 5.83 -7.51
N LYS A 41 18.35 4.89 -6.61
CA LYS A 41 18.39 3.45 -6.89
C LYS A 41 17.39 3.05 -7.99
N VAL A 42 16.16 3.57 -7.94
CA VAL A 42 15.14 3.29 -8.96
C VAL A 42 15.54 3.92 -10.29
N ASN A 43 16.08 5.14 -10.30
CA ASN A 43 16.58 5.77 -11.51
C ASN A 43 17.76 4.98 -12.13
N LYS A 44 18.66 4.44 -11.30
CA LYS A 44 19.73 3.53 -11.77
C LYS A 44 19.16 2.26 -12.39
N LEU A 45 18.13 1.66 -11.78
CA LEU A 45 17.42 0.51 -12.35
C LEU A 45 16.81 0.85 -13.71
N LYS A 46 16.07 1.98 -13.81
CA LYS A 46 15.49 2.44 -15.06
C LYS A 46 16.55 2.65 -16.14
N LYS A 47 17.63 3.35 -15.80
CA LYS A 47 18.74 3.58 -16.74
C LYS A 47 19.35 2.28 -17.24
N LYS A 48 19.50 1.28 -16.36
CA LYS A 48 20.07 -0.05 -16.71
C LYS A 48 19.21 -0.80 -17.72
N TYR A 49 17.88 -0.82 -17.55
CA TYR A 49 16.99 -1.70 -18.32
C TYR A 49 16.24 -1.00 -19.46
N PHE A 50 15.97 0.28 -19.30
CA PHE A 50 15.23 1.07 -20.30
C PHE A 50 16.10 2.11 -21.02
N GLY A 51 17.31 2.37 -20.54
CA GLY A 51 18.17 3.44 -21.08
C GLY A 51 17.73 4.86 -20.71
N ASP A 52 16.55 5.01 -20.08
CA ASP A 52 15.94 6.29 -19.74
C ASP A 52 15.35 6.26 -18.33
N THR A 53 15.53 7.35 -17.58
CA THR A 53 14.98 7.53 -16.23
C THR A 53 13.56 8.08 -16.23
N ASN A 54 13.09 8.61 -17.36
CA ASN A 54 11.74 9.17 -17.49
C ASN A 54 10.65 8.11 -17.68
N ILE A 55 11.03 6.87 -17.95
CA ILE A 55 10.07 5.76 -18.04
C ILE A 55 9.35 5.60 -16.70
N ILE A 56 8.04 5.48 -16.76
CA ILE A 56 7.20 5.24 -15.58
C ILE A 56 7.01 3.74 -15.40
N LEU A 57 7.54 3.17 -14.32
CA LEU A 57 7.34 1.77 -14.00
C LEU A 57 5.86 1.53 -13.71
N HIS A 58 5.27 0.56 -14.42
CA HIS A 58 3.85 0.22 -14.27
C HIS A 58 3.65 -1.29 -14.22
N TYR A 59 3.26 -1.82 -13.05
CA TYR A 59 3.22 -3.26 -12.81
C TYR A 59 2.30 -4.01 -13.77
N SER A 60 1.13 -3.45 -14.11
CA SER A 60 0.22 -4.07 -15.06
C SER A 60 0.79 -4.19 -16.47
N LYS A 61 1.58 -3.20 -16.93
CA LYS A 61 2.26 -3.23 -18.24
C LYS A 61 3.39 -4.25 -18.26
N MET A 62 4.06 -4.46 -17.13
CA MET A 62 5.14 -5.45 -17.01
C MET A 62 4.64 -6.89 -17.04
N LYS A 63 3.38 -7.15 -16.64
CA LYS A 63 2.75 -8.49 -16.74
C LYS A 63 2.49 -8.91 -18.19
N LYS A 64 2.27 -7.95 -19.09
CA LYS A 64 2.04 -8.16 -20.53
C LYS A 64 2.96 -7.21 -21.31
N PRO A 65 4.28 -7.53 -21.36
CA PRO A 65 5.29 -6.59 -21.86
C PRO A 65 5.10 -6.26 -23.33
N ARG A 66 5.00 -4.95 -23.64
CA ARG A 66 4.94 -4.38 -24.98
C ARG A 66 5.72 -3.07 -24.99
N ASN A 67 6.04 -2.55 -26.18
CA ASN A 67 6.73 -1.29 -26.37
C ASN A 67 8.03 -1.21 -25.54
N GLU A 68 8.17 -0.19 -24.71
CA GLU A 68 9.31 0.05 -23.82
C GLU A 68 9.59 -1.10 -22.85
N TYR A 69 8.60 -1.97 -22.55
CA TYR A 69 8.75 -3.14 -21.68
C TYR A 69 9.08 -4.43 -22.44
N SER A 70 9.23 -4.39 -23.77
CA SER A 70 9.39 -5.60 -24.62
C SER A 70 10.59 -6.47 -24.23
N PHE A 71 11.64 -5.89 -23.65
CA PHE A 71 12.81 -6.63 -23.14
C PHE A 71 12.44 -7.65 -22.04
N LEU A 72 11.33 -7.46 -21.32
CA LEU A 72 10.82 -8.41 -20.33
C LEU A 72 10.22 -9.68 -20.96
N ASN A 73 10.13 -9.79 -22.29
CA ASN A 73 9.78 -11.04 -22.98
C ASN A 73 10.95 -12.04 -22.93
N ASP A 74 12.21 -11.54 -22.87
CA ASP A 74 13.35 -12.40 -22.59
C ASP A 74 13.36 -12.85 -21.13
N GLN A 75 13.39 -14.18 -20.91
CA GLN A 75 13.27 -14.80 -19.59
C GLN A 75 14.42 -14.40 -18.66
N ILE A 76 15.64 -14.33 -19.17
CA ILE A 76 16.85 -14.05 -18.38
C ILE A 76 16.81 -12.58 -17.93
N THR A 77 16.56 -11.67 -18.86
CA THR A 77 16.48 -10.24 -18.59
C THR A 77 15.34 -9.91 -17.63
N ARG A 78 14.19 -10.55 -17.81
CA ARG A 78 13.05 -10.44 -16.90
C ARG A 78 13.39 -10.86 -15.48
N ASN A 79 14.03 -12.01 -15.31
CA ASN A 79 14.45 -12.50 -14.00
C ASN A 79 15.42 -11.51 -13.33
N ASN A 80 16.43 -11.04 -14.07
CA ASN A 80 17.40 -10.07 -13.57
C ASN A 80 16.74 -8.75 -13.16
N PHE A 81 15.82 -8.26 -13.98
CA PHE A 81 15.06 -7.02 -13.67
C PHE A 81 14.29 -7.16 -12.35
N TYR A 82 13.50 -8.23 -12.18
CA TYR A 82 12.74 -8.43 -10.94
C TYR A 82 13.63 -8.69 -9.73
N MET A 83 14.77 -9.38 -9.91
CA MET A 83 15.76 -9.55 -8.84
C MET A 83 16.33 -8.20 -8.38
N ASP A 84 16.72 -7.33 -9.32
CA ASP A 84 17.25 -6.00 -9.02
C ASP A 84 16.18 -5.10 -8.38
N LEU A 85 14.94 -5.12 -8.89
CA LEU A 85 13.83 -4.37 -8.31
C LEU A 85 13.52 -4.83 -6.88
N MET A 86 13.41 -6.15 -6.67
CA MET A 86 13.15 -6.70 -5.33
C MET A 86 14.33 -6.48 -4.37
N LYS A 87 15.56 -6.36 -4.88
CA LYS A 87 16.71 -5.95 -4.09
C LYS A 87 16.53 -4.56 -3.49
N ILE A 88 15.96 -3.60 -4.25
CA ILE A 88 15.66 -2.26 -3.71
C ILE A 88 14.69 -2.36 -2.52
N PHE A 89 13.65 -3.18 -2.61
CA PHE A 89 12.73 -3.39 -1.48
C PHE A 89 13.43 -4.07 -0.28
N ARG A 90 14.21 -5.11 -0.51
CA ARG A 90 14.85 -5.88 0.57
C ARG A 90 15.86 -5.08 1.37
N GLU A 91 16.72 -4.32 0.67
CA GLU A 91 17.88 -3.66 1.27
C GLU A 91 17.59 -2.29 1.89
N ASN A 92 16.35 -1.80 1.77
CA ASN A 92 16.01 -0.49 2.30
C ASN A 92 14.87 -0.58 3.32
N THR A 93 14.85 0.36 4.24
CA THR A 93 13.80 0.47 5.25
C THR A 93 12.53 0.98 4.58
N MET A 94 11.56 0.09 4.47
CA MET A 94 10.23 0.36 3.93
C MET A 94 9.21 -0.42 4.73
N THR A 95 8.02 0.13 4.88
CA THR A 95 6.92 -0.51 5.59
C THR A 95 5.68 -0.50 4.72
N VAL A 96 4.96 -1.61 4.69
CA VAL A 96 3.72 -1.79 3.93
C VAL A 96 2.55 -1.85 4.88
N LEU A 97 1.53 -1.04 4.62
CA LEU A 97 0.18 -1.16 5.18
C LEU A 97 -0.79 -1.53 4.06
N ALA A 98 -1.83 -2.29 4.38
CA ALA A 98 -2.85 -2.61 3.39
C ALA A 98 -4.22 -2.81 4.04
N VAL A 99 -5.26 -2.49 3.28
CA VAL A 99 -6.66 -2.81 3.58
C VAL A 99 -7.18 -3.67 2.44
N TYR A 100 -7.69 -4.85 2.77
CA TYR A 100 -8.18 -5.84 1.82
C TYR A 100 -9.59 -6.26 2.18
N PHE A 101 -10.49 -6.37 1.21
CA PHE A 101 -11.85 -6.89 1.41
C PHE A 101 -12.48 -7.40 0.11
N ASN A 102 -13.50 -8.26 0.27
CA ASN A 102 -14.39 -8.67 -0.80
C ASN A 102 -15.50 -7.62 -0.96
N LYS A 103 -15.68 -7.11 -2.19
CA LYS A 103 -16.67 -6.05 -2.49
C LYS A 103 -18.11 -6.48 -2.27
N ASN A 104 -18.44 -7.76 -2.53
CA ASN A 104 -19.78 -8.26 -2.34
C ASN A 104 -20.12 -8.30 -0.85
N HIS A 105 -19.20 -8.81 -0.03
CA HIS A 105 -19.36 -8.82 1.41
C HIS A 105 -19.49 -7.40 2.01
N MET A 106 -18.69 -6.45 1.51
CA MET A 106 -18.81 -5.05 1.92
C MET A 106 -20.17 -4.43 1.57
N LYS A 107 -20.74 -4.77 0.40
CA LYS A 107 -22.08 -4.32 0.02
C LYS A 107 -23.19 -4.91 0.91
N GLU A 108 -23.04 -6.15 1.35
CA GLU A 108 -23.97 -6.77 2.30
C GLU A 108 -23.94 -6.09 3.67
N LEU A 109 -22.74 -5.77 4.17
CA LEU A 109 -22.57 -5.11 5.47
C LEU A 109 -22.97 -3.63 5.47
N TYR A 110 -22.78 -2.94 4.36
CA TYR A 110 -22.95 -1.49 4.22
C TYR A 110 -23.91 -1.12 3.08
N SER A 111 -24.98 -1.89 2.89
CA SER A 111 -25.95 -1.75 1.79
C SER A 111 -26.57 -0.37 1.68
N GLU A 112 -26.65 0.38 2.77
CA GLU A 112 -27.19 1.75 2.82
C GLU A 112 -26.12 2.83 2.68
N CYS A 113 -24.83 2.46 2.58
CA CYS A 113 -23.74 3.42 2.57
C CYS A 113 -23.37 3.84 1.15
N THR A 114 -23.54 5.12 0.82
CA THR A 114 -23.14 5.70 -0.47
C THR A 114 -21.63 5.96 -0.58
N ILE A 115 -20.86 5.61 0.45
CA ILE A 115 -19.40 5.83 0.50
C ILE A 115 -18.70 4.82 -0.41
N SER A 116 -17.78 5.30 -1.25
CA SER A 116 -17.02 4.42 -2.14
C SER A 116 -16.10 3.47 -1.37
N ASP A 117 -15.90 2.25 -1.91
CA ASP A 117 -14.95 1.25 -1.38
C ASP A 117 -13.57 1.87 -1.08
N TYR A 118 -13.13 2.77 -1.94
CA TYR A 118 -11.86 3.47 -1.77
C TYR A 118 -11.83 4.34 -0.51
N ASN A 119 -12.86 5.13 -0.28
CA ASN A 119 -12.91 6.02 0.88
C ASN A 119 -13.01 5.26 2.19
N VAL A 120 -13.73 4.12 2.20
CA VAL A 120 -13.77 3.23 3.36
C VAL A 120 -12.38 2.68 3.65
N ALA A 121 -11.72 2.10 2.63
CA ALA A 121 -10.36 1.57 2.77
C ALA A 121 -9.37 2.67 3.20
N PHE A 122 -9.52 3.88 2.67
CA PHE A 122 -8.63 5.00 2.98
C PHE A 122 -8.71 5.43 4.45
N LYS A 123 -9.91 5.45 5.05
CA LYS A 123 -10.07 5.71 6.49
C LYS A 123 -9.27 4.71 7.33
N PHE A 124 -9.42 3.43 7.06
CA PHE A 124 -8.66 2.40 7.78
C PHE A 124 -7.16 2.47 7.52
N LEU A 125 -6.76 2.83 6.30
CA LEU A 125 -5.34 3.00 5.98
C LEU A 125 -4.72 4.18 6.75
N ILE A 126 -5.45 5.30 6.89
CA ILE A 126 -5.05 6.45 7.72
C ILE A 126 -4.88 6.01 9.18
N GLU A 127 -5.83 5.29 9.75
CA GLU A 127 -5.74 4.80 11.13
C GLU A 127 -4.50 3.92 11.36
N ASN A 128 -4.22 2.99 10.44
CA ASN A 128 -3.03 2.16 10.51
C ASN A 128 -1.75 2.99 10.36
N PHE A 129 -1.76 4.03 9.53
CA PHE A 129 -0.64 4.94 9.40
C PHE A 129 -0.42 5.77 10.67
N MET A 130 -1.48 6.20 11.32
CA MET A 130 -1.39 6.88 12.62
C MET A 130 -0.76 6.00 13.71
N HIS A 131 -1.12 4.72 13.78
CA HIS A 131 -0.46 3.76 14.67
C HIS A 131 1.05 3.69 14.38
N PHE A 132 1.42 3.56 13.10
CA PHE A 132 2.81 3.55 12.69
C PHE A 132 3.55 4.84 13.11
N LEU A 133 2.96 6.02 12.86
CA LEU A 133 3.57 7.31 13.22
C LEU A 133 3.76 7.46 14.72
N LYS A 134 2.77 7.04 15.51
CA LYS A 134 2.83 7.09 16.98
C LYS A 134 3.95 6.20 17.52
N GLU A 135 4.07 4.96 17.05
CA GLU A 135 5.12 4.03 17.50
C GLU A 135 6.53 4.45 17.06
N ASN A 136 6.65 5.15 15.94
CA ASN A 136 7.95 5.59 15.42
C ASN A 136 8.28 7.05 15.78
N ASP A 137 7.49 7.69 16.65
CA ASP A 137 7.60 9.11 17.02
C ASP A 137 7.84 10.01 15.80
N GLY A 138 6.96 9.87 14.81
CA GLY A 138 7.11 10.53 13.52
C GLY A 138 5.90 11.35 13.11
N ASP A 139 6.15 12.26 12.16
CA ASP A 139 5.15 12.99 11.39
C ASP A 139 5.06 12.40 9.98
N GLY A 140 3.87 12.46 9.37
CA GLY A 140 3.64 11.82 8.09
C GLY A 140 2.85 12.65 7.09
N MET A 141 3.15 12.44 5.81
CA MET A 141 2.34 12.89 4.70
C MET A 141 1.87 11.71 3.86
N ILE A 142 0.70 11.84 3.24
CA ILE A 142 0.13 10.84 2.35
C ILE A 142 0.17 11.37 0.92
N ILE A 143 0.67 10.56 -0.01
CA ILE A 143 0.72 10.88 -1.44
C ILE A 143 -0.09 9.83 -2.20
N VAL A 144 -1.06 10.29 -2.98
CA VAL A 144 -1.92 9.45 -3.83
C VAL A 144 -1.82 9.85 -5.29
N GLU A 145 -2.13 8.92 -6.20
CA GLU A 145 -2.29 9.28 -7.62
C GLU A 145 -3.53 10.16 -7.79
N SER A 146 -3.37 11.30 -8.46
CA SER A 146 -4.46 12.21 -8.79
C SER A 146 -5.46 11.56 -9.74
N ARG A 147 -6.74 11.72 -9.42
CA ARG A 147 -7.87 11.18 -10.17
C ARG A 147 -8.77 12.30 -10.69
N SER A 148 -10.06 12.02 -10.92
CA SER A 148 -11.03 13.05 -11.22
C SER A 148 -11.15 14.07 -10.08
N PHE A 149 -11.57 15.29 -10.40
CA PHE A 149 -11.78 16.34 -9.41
C PHE A 149 -12.68 15.89 -8.25
N ASN A 150 -13.78 15.19 -8.56
CA ASN A 150 -14.73 14.73 -7.52
C ASN A 150 -14.10 13.65 -6.61
N GLU A 151 -13.34 12.71 -7.17
CA GLU A 151 -12.65 11.69 -6.37
C GLU A 151 -11.58 12.30 -5.47
N ASN A 152 -10.78 13.23 -5.98
CA ASN A 152 -9.78 13.93 -5.20
C ASN A 152 -10.42 14.77 -4.08
N SER A 153 -11.52 15.48 -4.39
CA SER A 153 -12.26 16.29 -3.40
C SER A 153 -12.86 15.43 -2.28
N ASN A 154 -13.44 14.29 -2.62
CA ASN A 154 -13.98 13.35 -1.63
C ASN A 154 -12.87 12.78 -0.72
N LEU A 155 -11.72 12.50 -1.30
CA LEU A 155 -10.57 11.99 -0.54
C LEU A 155 -10.00 13.08 0.39
N GLN A 156 -9.87 14.30 -0.12
CA GLN A 156 -9.46 15.47 0.69
C GLN A 156 -10.44 15.74 1.83
N TYR A 157 -11.74 15.64 1.55
CA TYR A 157 -12.76 15.77 2.60
C TYR A 157 -12.61 14.69 3.68
N THR A 158 -12.42 13.44 3.28
CA THR A 158 -12.19 12.33 4.21
C THR A 158 -10.95 12.55 5.07
N PHE A 159 -9.85 13.00 4.48
CA PHE A 159 -8.61 13.33 5.18
C PHE A 159 -8.80 14.49 6.16
N ASN A 160 -9.40 15.59 5.70
CA ASN A 160 -9.64 16.77 6.54
C ASN A 160 -10.56 16.45 7.72
N ASN A 161 -11.64 15.68 7.47
CA ASN A 161 -12.54 15.25 8.53
C ASN A 161 -11.82 14.43 9.60
N TYR A 162 -10.88 13.57 9.19
CA TYR A 162 -10.05 12.81 10.12
C TYR A 162 -9.11 13.70 10.93
N VAL A 163 -8.45 14.66 10.27
CA VAL A 163 -7.51 15.58 10.94
C VAL A 163 -8.21 16.52 11.91
N TYR A 164 -9.42 17.01 11.57
CA TYR A 164 -10.14 17.98 12.41
C TYR A 164 -10.92 17.34 13.55
N ASN A 165 -11.45 16.15 13.36
CA ASN A 165 -12.35 15.51 14.34
C ASN A 165 -11.70 14.31 15.06
N GLY A 166 -10.52 13.88 14.62
CA GLY A 166 -9.95 12.62 15.09
C GLY A 166 -10.74 11.40 14.64
N SER A 167 -10.59 10.32 15.36
CA SER A 167 -11.36 9.07 15.20
C SER A 167 -11.69 8.48 16.57
N GLU A 168 -12.37 7.33 16.58
CA GLU A 168 -12.60 6.58 17.83
C GLU A 168 -11.30 6.13 18.50
N LEU A 169 -10.20 6.00 17.72
CA LEU A 169 -8.91 5.51 18.19
C LEU A 169 -7.89 6.61 18.48
N PHE A 170 -8.05 7.79 17.87
CA PHE A 170 -7.10 8.90 17.97
C PHE A 170 -7.81 10.23 18.20
N SER A 171 -7.38 10.96 19.24
CA SER A 171 -7.81 12.31 19.50
C SER A 171 -7.30 13.31 18.47
N GLU A 172 -7.92 14.49 18.38
CA GLU A 172 -7.48 15.60 17.52
C GLU A 172 -6.00 15.94 17.69
N LYS A 173 -5.48 15.89 18.94
CA LYS A 173 -4.06 16.17 19.22
C LYS A 173 -3.11 15.09 18.68
N GLU A 174 -3.56 13.85 18.65
CA GLU A 174 -2.75 12.75 18.13
C GLU A 174 -2.69 12.77 16.61
N VAL A 175 -3.78 13.15 15.94
CA VAL A 175 -3.84 13.24 14.48
C VAL A 175 -3.03 14.41 13.89
N ASP A 176 -2.55 15.36 14.73
CA ASP A 176 -1.62 16.41 14.29
C ASP A 176 -0.31 15.88 13.69
N ARG A 177 0.01 14.61 13.88
CA ARG A 177 1.11 13.92 13.20
C ARG A 177 0.88 13.77 11.68
N LEU A 178 -0.36 13.82 11.21
CA LEU A 178 -0.70 13.83 9.78
C LEU A 178 -0.64 15.26 9.24
N LYS A 179 0.36 15.55 8.41
CA LYS A 179 0.63 16.92 7.96
C LYS A 179 -0.12 17.31 6.69
N CYS A 180 -0.19 16.43 5.70
CA CYS A 180 -0.90 16.72 4.46
C CYS A 180 -1.27 15.47 3.66
N LEU A 181 -2.24 15.64 2.76
CA LEU A 181 -2.57 14.75 1.67
C LEU A 181 -2.18 15.45 0.36
N GLY A 182 -1.31 14.83 -0.43
CA GLY A 182 -0.86 15.32 -1.72
C GLY A 182 -1.38 14.47 -2.88
N PHE A 183 -1.68 15.12 -3.99
CA PHE A 183 -2.13 14.48 -5.23
C PHE A 183 -1.08 14.68 -6.32
N ILE A 184 -0.57 13.59 -6.89
CA ILE A 184 0.43 13.63 -7.96
C ILE A 184 -0.17 13.04 -9.23
N VAL A 185 -0.01 13.74 -10.34
CA VAL A 185 -0.48 13.27 -11.64
C VAL A 185 0.37 12.08 -12.10
N LYS A 186 -0.26 11.08 -12.71
CA LYS A 186 0.39 9.84 -13.16
C LYS A 186 1.68 10.05 -13.97
N ASN A 187 1.70 11.11 -14.79
CA ASN A 187 2.83 11.39 -15.68
C ASN A 187 4.00 12.12 -15.03
N ASP A 188 3.88 12.52 -13.75
CA ASP A 188 4.93 13.27 -13.03
C ASP A 188 6.11 12.39 -12.57
N ASN A 189 6.19 11.16 -13.04
CA ASN A 189 7.30 10.24 -12.79
C ASN A 189 7.65 10.04 -11.30
N CYS A 190 6.65 10.10 -10.41
CA CYS A 190 6.83 9.91 -8.98
C CYS A 190 7.28 8.48 -8.67
N VAL A 191 8.51 8.32 -8.21
CA VAL A 191 9.10 7.02 -7.91
C VAL A 191 8.32 6.27 -6.82
N GLY A 192 7.83 6.97 -5.80
CA GLY A 192 7.07 6.35 -4.70
C GLY A 192 5.77 5.73 -5.19
N LEU A 193 5.02 6.43 -6.07
CA LEU A 193 3.80 5.89 -6.69
C LEU A 193 4.10 4.71 -7.61
N GLN A 194 5.24 4.72 -8.32
CA GLN A 194 5.66 3.58 -9.14
C GLN A 194 6.02 2.35 -8.30
N MET A 195 6.60 2.56 -7.12
CA MET A 195 6.96 1.44 -6.22
C MET A 195 5.72 0.87 -5.54
N VAL A 196 4.78 1.69 -5.10
CA VAL A 196 3.56 1.19 -4.46
C VAL A 196 2.65 0.44 -5.43
N ASP A 197 2.68 0.71 -6.76
CA ASP A 197 1.88 0.01 -7.79
C ASP A 197 2.11 -1.53 -7.80
N PHE A 198 3.25 -2.00 -7.28
CA PHE A 198 3.52 -3.44 -7.11
C PHE A 198 2.79 -4.06 -5.92
N ILE A 199 2.34 -3.28 -4.95
CA ILE A 199 1.94 -3.78 -3.62
C ILE A 199 0.50 -4.29 -3.59
N PRO A 200 -0.54 -3.56 -4.01
CA PRO A 200 -1.92 -3.99 -3.83
C PRO A 200 -2.21 -5.37 -4.44
N SER A 201 -1.80 -5.56 -5.71
CA SER A 201 -1.95 -6.86 -6.38
C SER A 201 -1.13 -7.98 -5.74
N THR A 202 -0.01 -7.64 -5.10
CA THR A 202 0.83 -8.62 -4.39
C THR A 202 0.19 -9.03 -3.07
N ILE A 203 -0.38 -8.08 -2.32
CA ILE A 203 -1.14 -8.36 -1.09
C ILE A 203 -2.33 -9.29 -1.37
N VAL A 204 -3.12 -9.00 -2.41
CA VAL A 204 -4.21 -9.90 -2.83
C VAL A 204 -3.67 -11.32 -3.05
N ARG A 205 -2.57 -11.48 -3.77
CA ARG A 205 -1.96 -12.79 -4.02
C ARG A 205 -1.43 -13.48 -2.77
N ILE A 206 -0.92 -12.72 -1.78
CA ILE A 206 -0.51 -13.25 -0.47
C ILE A 206 -1.73 -13.79 0.28
N VAL A 207 -2.81 -13.00 0.36
CA VAL A 207 -4.05 -13.40 1.05
C VAL A 207 -4.70 -14.61 0.38
N GLU A 208 -4.73 -14.64 -0.96
CA GLU A 208 -5.28 -15.76 -1.76
C GLU A 208 -4.31 -16.96 -1.84
N LYS A 209 -3.14 -16.91 -1.22
CA LYS A 209 -2.13 -17.98 -1.19
C LYS A 209 -1.73 -18.46 -2.61
N THR A 210 -1.66 -17.54 -3.58
CA THR A 210 -1.26 -17.89 -4.95
C THR A 210 0.27 -18.11 -5.04
N PRO A 211 0.78 -18.89 -6.02
CA PRO A 211 2.22 -19.13 -6.16
C PRO A 211 3.04 -17.84 -6.30
N ASP A 212 4.14 -17.73 -5.55
CA ASP A 212 5.07 -16.61 -5.64
C ASP A 212 5.95 -16.71 -6.89
N LYS A 213 6.00 -15.63 -7.65
CA LYS A 213 6.89 -15.48 -8.81
C LYS A 213 7.91 -14.38 -8.51
N PHE A 214 9.18 -14.65 -8.82
CA PHE A 214 10.28 -13.72 -8.63
C PHE A 214 10.50 -13.27 -7.17
N SER A 215 10.02 -14.06 -6.19
CA SER A 215 10.07 -13.72 -4.76
C SER A 215 9.42 -12.38 -4.41
N ILE A 216 8.45 -11.92 -5.20
CA ILE A 216 7.75 -10.65 -4.98
C ILE A 216 6.92 -10.73 -3.71
N GLN A 217 6.10 -11.79 -3.55
CA GLN A 217 5.24 -11.97 -2.38
C GLN A 217 6.07 -12.09 -1.10
N LYS A 218 7.14 -12.90 -1.12
CA LYS A 218 8.06 -13.04 0.01
C LYS A 218 8.69 -11.70 0.39
N THR A 219 9.14 -10.92 -0.61
CA THR A 219 9.79 -9.63 -0.38
C THR A 219 8.81 -8.59 0.16
N ILE A 220 7.64 -8.42 -0.48
CA ILE A 220 6.63 -7.46 -0.03
C ILE A 220 6.03 -7.90 1.31
N GLY A 221 5.73 -9.18 1.50
CA GLY A 221 5.23 -9.74 2.76
C GLY A 221 6.16 -9.47 3.94
N SER A 222 7.49 -9.54 3.74
CA SER A 222 8.46 -9.20 4.79
C SER A 222 8.50 -7.70 5.16
N LYS A 223 7.85 -6.84 4.39
CA LYS A 223 7.72 -5.40 4.66
C LYS A 223 6.38 -5.01 5.28
N VAL A 224 5.45 -5.94 5.38
CA VAL A 224 4.17 -5.68 6.04
C VAL A 224 4.41 -5.33 7.50
N TYR A 225 3.79 -4.24 7.92
CA TYR A 225 3.89 -3.74 9.29
C TYR A 225 3.32 -4.76 10.26
N TYR A 226 4.12 -5.16 11.22
CA TYR A 226 3.75 -6.16 12.20
C TYR A 226 3.83 -5.55 13.59
N VAL A 227 2.69 -5.51 14.28
CA VAL A 227 2.60 -5.05 15.67
C VAL A 227 2.26 -6.26 16.54
N ASN A 228 3.10 -6.55 17.51
CA ASN A 228 2.85 -7.62 18.48
C ASN A 228 1.85 -7.15 19.54
N THR A 229 0.59 -6.96 19.14
CA THR A 229 -0.49 -6.52 20.02
C THR A 229 -1.70 -7.42 19.91
N LYS A 230 -2.61 -7.32 20.90
CA LYS A 230 -3.93 -7.96 20.92
C LYS A 230 -4.76 -7.69 19.63
N TYR A 231 -4.36 -6.70 18.82
CA TYR A 231 -5.03 -6.24 17.60
C TYR A 231 -4.26 -6.59 16.32
N GLN A 232 -3.45 -7.65 16.32
CA GLN A 232 -2.60 -8.06 15.18
C GLN A 232 -3.33 -8.17 13.84
N ASN A 233 -4.61 -8.58 13.85
CA ASN A 233 -5.44 -8.69 12.65
C ASN A 233 -5.96 -7.34 12.13
N MET A 234 -5.74 -6.25 12.86
CA MET A 234 -6.25 -4.91 12.52
C MET A 234 -5.18 -3.98 11.95
N ILE A 235 -3.90 -4.33 12.10
CA ILE A 235 -2.76 -3.49 11.72
C ILE A 235 -1.86 -4.28 10.77
N GLY A 236 -1.38 -3.63 9.72
CA GLY A 236 -0.59 -4.26 8.66
C GLY A 236 -1.44 -4.62 7.46
N ILE A 237 -1.99 -5.82 7.38
CA ILE A 237 -3.03 -6.18 6.41
C ILE A 237 -4.35 -6.29 7.18
N LYS A 238 -5.17 -5.24 7.12
CA LYS A 238 -6.53 -5.28 7.63
C LYS A 238 -7.40 -6.07 6.66
N ASN A 239 -7.70 -7.32 7.04
CA ASN A 239 -8.62 -8.16 6.30
C ASN A 239 -10.04 -7.96 6.83
N MET A 240 -10.92 -7.35 6.03
CA MET A 240 -12.32 -7.08 6.40
C MET A 240 -13.26 -8.23 5.96
N LEU A 241 -12.74 -9.41 5.71
CA LEU A 241 -13.52 -10.55 5.20
C LEU A 241 -14.30 -11.30 6.26
N GLY A 242 -14.43 -10.85 7.49
CA GLY A 242 -15.35 -11.45 8.46
C GLY A 242 -15.20 -12.96 8.72
N GLU A 243 -14.17 -13.60 8.23
CA GLU A 243 -13.84 -14.96 8.65
C GLU A 243 -13.20 -14.87 10.04
N GLU A 244 -14.04 -14.95 11.07
CA GLU A 244 -13.63 -15.47 12.35
C GLU A 244 -12.83 -16.75 12.10
N ASN A 245 -11.59 -16.76 12.54
CA ASN A 245 -10.80 -17.98 12.63
C ASN A 245 -11.53 -18.95 13.57
N LYS A 246 -12.40 -19.80 13.01
CA LYS A 246 -13.04 -20.93 13.71
C LYS A 246 -12.05 -22.01 14.15
N GLN A 247 -10.75 -21.70 14.20
CA GLN A 247 -9.71 -22.63 14.65
C GLN A 247 -9.34 -22.49 16.12
N ASP A 248 -9.68 -21.38 16.80
CA ASP A 248 -9.29 -21.21 18.21
C ASP A 248 -10.35 -21.71 19.23
N GLU A 249 -11.54 -22.11 18.79
CA GLU A 249 -12.57 -22.68 19.71
C GLU A 249 -12.53 -24.20 19.87
N LYS A 250 -11.71 -24.93 19.11
CA LYS A 250 -11.62 -26.39 19.26
C LYS A 250 -10.61 -26.87 20.29
N ASP A 251 -9.69 -26.03 20.75
CA ASP A 251 -8.67 -26.44 21.72
C ASP A 251 -9.06 -26.20 23.19
N THR A 252 -10.23 -25.61 23.45
CA THR A 252 -10.71 -25.39 24.84
C THR A 252 -11.79 -26.36 25.30
N SER A 253 -12.30 -27.23 24.43
CA SER A 253 -13.37 -28.20 24.80
C SER A 253 -12.87 -29.63 25.06
N GLU A 254 -11.57 -29.92 24.95
CA GLU A 254 -11.02 -31.25 25.26
C GLU A 254 -10.19 -31.30 26.55
N LYS A 255 -10.32 -30.30 27.44
CA LYS A 255 -9.76 -30.35 28.81
C LYS A 255 -10.79 -29.90 29.82
N LEU A 256 -11.81 -30.72 30.02
CA LEU A 256 -12.63 -30.80 31.25
C LEU A 256 -13.08 -32.26 31.42
#